data_623ebc6173494dc45c4cba092a328bb0
#
_entry.id   623ebc6173494dc45c4cba092a328bb0
#
_cell.length_a   1.000
_cell.length_b   1.000
_cell.length_c   1.000
_cell.angle_alpha   90.00
_cell.angle_beta   90.00
_cell.angle_gamma   90.00
#
_symmetry.space_group_name_H-M   'P 1'
#
loop_
_entity.id
_entity.type
_entity.pdbx_description
1 polymer ?
#
loop_
_entity_poly.entity_id
_entity_poly.type
_entity_poly.pdbx_seq_one_letter_code
_entity_poly.pdbx_strand_id
1 'polypeptide(L)' 'MRLPRDIDGPRLVKALSVLGYEATRQKGSHIRVTTQRDGENHEVIPYHHPIKTGTLSSILKRIAIHHGLTVDDVLKLLDL' A
#
# COMPACT_ATOMS: atom_id res chain seq x y z
N MET A 1 -17.31 -2.86 -3.26
CA MET A 1 -16.06 -3.03 -2.50
C MET A 1 -15.99 -2.03 -1.35
N ARG A 2 -15.57 -2.49 -0.20
CA ARG A 2 -15.54 -1.65 0.99
C ARG A 2 -14.10 -1.53 1.51
N LEU A 3 -13.59 -0.28 1.55
CA LEU A 3 -12.24 -0.03 2.05
C LEU A 3 -12.23 0.08 3.58
N PRO A 4 -11.17 -0.43 4.24
CA PRO A 4 -11.01 -0.22 5.67
C PRO A 4 -10.80 1.27 5.98
N ARG A 5 -11.25 1.72 7.16
CA ARG A 5 -11.21 3.15 7.51
C ARG A 5 -10.08 3.53 8.46
N ASP A 6 -9.64 2.64 9.30
CA ASP A 6 -8.68 2.95 10.36
C ASP A 6 -7.30 2.38 10.06
N ILE A 7 -6.83 2.56 8.83
CA ILE A 7 -5.52 2.08 8.42
C ILE A 7 -4.54 3.26 8.51
N ASP A 8 -3.50 3.11 9.30
CA ASP A 8 -2.42 4.09 9.35
C ASP A 8 -1.27 3.69 8.42
N GLY A 9 -0.33 4.63 8.22
CA GLY A 9 0.81 4.41 7.35
C GLY A 9 1.66 3.21 7.75
N PRO A 10 2.10 3.10 9.01
CA PRO A 10 2.92 1.98 9.44
C PRO A 10 2.26 0.61 9.22
N ARG A 11 0.96 0.52 9.49
CA ARG A 11 0.22 -0.72 9.28
C ARG A 11 0.17 -1.10 7.80
N LEU A 12 -0.06 -0.11 6.92
CA LEU A 12 -0.09 -0.37 5.49
C LEU A 12 1.30 -0.80 4.98
N VAL A 13 2.36 -0.14 5.40
CA VAL A 13 3.73 -0.52 5.02
C VAL A 13 4.02 -1.97 5.43
N LYS A 14 3.65 -2.33 6.65
CA LYS A 14 3.85 -3.70 7.13
C LYS A 14 3.05 -4.71 6.30
N ALA A 15 1.79 -4.40 6.02
CA ALA A 15 0.93 -5.28 5.24
C ALA A 15 1.47 -5.47 3.83
N LEU A 16 2.01 -4.43 3.20
CA LEU A 16 2.52 -4.48 1.84
C LEU A 16 3.73 -5.40 1.69
N SER A 17 4.37 -5.81 2.77
CA SER A 17 5.47 -6.78 2.70
C SER A 17 5.04 -8.10 2.07
N VAL A 18 3.76 -8.46 2.15
CA VAL A 18 3.21 -9.66 1.52
C VAL A 18 3.39 -9.64 0.00
N LEU A 19 3.37 -8.44 -0.60
CA LEU A 19 3.61 -8.26 -2.03
C LEU A 19 5.05 -7.86 -2.35
N GLY A 20 5.95 -8.06 -1.40
CA GLY A 20 7.37 -7.82 -1.61
C GLY A 20 7.81 -6.38 -1.42
N TYR A 21 6.93 -5.50 -0.94
CA TYR A 21 7.30 -4.10 -0.71
C TYR A 21 8.16 -3.96 0.53
N GLU A 22 9.23 -3.22 0.41
CA GLU A 22 10.13 -2.89 1.51
C GLU A 22 10.32 -1.38 1.57
N ALA A 23 10.45 -0.84 2.77
CA ALA A 23 10.73 0.58 2.95
C ALA A 23 12.15 0.86 2.45
N THR A 24 12.27 1.70 1.43
CA THR A 24 13.57 2.03 0.82
C THR A 24 14.01 3.45 1.11
N ARG A 25 13.09 4.32 1.53
CA ARG A 25 13.42 5.72 1.80
C ARG A 25 12.33 6.33 2.67
N GLN A 26 12.73 7.21 3.58
CA GLN A 26 11.80 8.00 4.38
C GLN A 26 12.16 9.48 4.29
N LYS A 27 11.14 10.32 4.06
CA LYS A 27 11.30 11.76 4.04
C LYS A 27 10.11 12.37 4.80
N GLY A 28 10.37 12.89 6.00
CA GLY A 28 9.31 13.41 6.87
C GLY A 28 8.28 12.33 7.17
N SER A 29 7.02 12.63 6.89
CA SER A 29 5.91 11.70 7.15
C SER A 29 5.57 10.82 5.95
N HIS A 30 6.49 10.68 4.98
CA HIS A 30 6.28 9.85 3.79
C HIS A 30 7.32 8.75 3.73
N ILE A 31 6.87 7.51 3.56
CA ILE A 31 7.74 6.35 3.40
C ILE A 31 7.60 5.85 1.97
N ARG A 32 8.74 5.74 1.26
CA ARG A 32 8.75 5.10 -0.05
C ARG A 32 8.97 3.61 0.15
N VAL A 33 8.08 2.81 -0.42
CA VAL A 33 8.20 1.36 -0.43
C VAL A 33 8.41 0.88 -1.86
N THR A 34 9.17 -0.17 -2.01
CA THR A 34 9.56 -0.71 -3.33
C THR A 34 9.45 -2.22 -3.33
N THR A 35 8.91 -2.76 -4.40
CA THR A 35 8.90 -4.20 -4.66
C THR A 35 9.57 -4.48 -6.00
N GLN A 36 10.16 -5.67 -6.12
CA GLN A 36 10.62 -6.21 -7.40
C GLN A 36 9.65 -7.23 -7.96
N ARG A 37 8.63 -7.58 -7.19
CA ARG A 37 7.64 -8.59 -7.59
C ARG A 37 6.79 -8.06 -8.74
N ASP A 38 6.68 -8.85 -9.81
CA ASP A 38 5.99 -8.47 -11.04
C ASP A 38 6.59 -7.22 -11.70
N GLY A 39 7.89 -7.01 -11.48
CA GLY A 39 8.60 -5.82 -11.95
C GLY A 39 8.74 -4.79 -10.84
N GLU A 40 9.67 -3.86 -11.01
CA GLU A 40 9.91 -2.84 -10.02
C GLU A 40 8.73 -1.87 -9.91
N ASN A 41 8.27 -1.64 -8.70
CA ASN A 41 7.21 -0.68 -8.43
C ASN A 41 7.46 0.05 -7.11
N HIS A 42 7.21 1.35 -7.12
CA HIS A 42 7.36 2.22 -5.96
C HIS A 42 6.02 2.82 -5.56
N GLU A 43 5.78 2.93 -4.27
CA GLU A 43 4.64 3.67 -3.73
C GLU A 43 5.12 4.55 -2.59
N VAL A 44 4.47 5.69 -2.41
CA VAL A 44 4.73 6.57 -1.28
C VAL A 44 3.56 6.48 -0.32
N ILE A 45 3.85 6.07 0.91
CA ILE A 45 2.83 5.84 1.93
C ILE A 45 2.91 6.98 2.95
N PRO A 46 1.84 7.78 3.11
CA PRO A 46 1.83 8.81 4.14
C PRO A 46 1.66 8.19 5.52
N TYR A 47 2.47 8.64 6.47
CA TYR A 47 2.38 8.16 7.86
C TYR A 47 1.34 8.97 8.61
N HIS A 48 0.10 8.91 8.14
CA HIS A 48 -1.04 9.54 8.78
C HIS A 48 -1.87 8.49 9.52
N HIS A 49 -2.60 8.91 10.52
CA HIS A 49 -3.50 8.05 11.29
C HIS A 49 -4.87 8.72 11.41
N PRO A 50 -5.87 8.27 10.62
CA PRO A 50 -5.77 7.25 9.54
C PRO A 50 -5.30 7.87 8.21
N ILE A 51 -4.94 7.01 7.27
CA ILE A 51 -4.75 7.45 5.88
C ILE A 51 -6.12 7.81 5.32
N LYS A 52 -6.21 8.94 4.62
CA LYS A 52 -7.46 9.35 4.00
C LYS A 52 -7.95 8.30 3.01
N THR A 53 -9.26 8.04 3.01
CA THR A 53 -9.87 6.99 2.19
C THR A 53 -9.53 7.15 0.70
N GLY A 54 -9.57 8.37 0.16
CA GLY A 54 -9.22 8.60 -1.24
C GLY A 54 -7.75 8.28 -1.54
N THR A 55 -6.85 8.65 -0.64
CA THR A 55 -5.43 8.33 -0.78
C THR A 55 -5.20 6.83 -0.73
N LEU A 56 -5.81 6.15 0.24
CA LEU A 56 -5.71 4.70 0.36
C LEU A 56 -6.25 4.01 -0.89
N SER A 57 -7.41 4.45 -1.38
CA SER A 57 -8.01 3.88 -2.59
C SER A 57 -7.07 4.00 -3.79
N SER A 58 -6.45 5.18 -3.98
CA SER A 58 -5.53 5.40 -5.09
C SER A 58 -4.30 4.48 -5.01
N ILE A 59 -3.74 4.34 -3.81
CA ILE A 59 -2.58 3.46 -3.58
C ILE A 59 -2.95 2.01 -3.93
N LEU A 60 -4.07 1.53 -3.40
CA LEU A 60 -4.49 0.14 -3.63
C LEU A 60 -4.79 -0.14 -5.10
N LYS A 61 -5.37 0.84 -5.81
CA LYS A 61 -5.65 0.69 -7.25
C LYS A 61 -4.37 0.56 -8.05
N ARG A 62 -3.36 1.38 -7.76
CA ARG A 62 -2.07 1.29 -8.47
C ARG A 62 -1.38 -0.03 -8.20
N ILE A 63 -1.40 -0.48 -6.95
CA ILE A 63 -0.82 -1.77 -6.56
C ILE A 63 -1.53 -2.91 -7.28
N ALA A 64 -2.85 -2.88 -7.32
CA ALA A 64 -3.64 -3.91 -8.02
C ALA A 64 -3.27 -3.96 -9.50
N ILE A 65 -3.20 -2.81 -10.17
CA ILE A 65 -2.82 -2.76 -11.58
C ILE A 65 -1.44 -3.34 -11.80
N HIS A 66 -0.47 -2.98 -10.96
CA HIS A 66 0.90 -3.45 -11.11
C HIS A 66 1.00 -4.97 -11.00
N HIS A 67 0.26 -5.57 -10.08
CA HIS A 67 0.32 -7.01 -9.83
C HIS A 67 -0.71 -7.83 -10.60
N GLY A 68 -1.50 -7.20 -11.47
CA GLY A 68 -2.52 -7.91 -12.22
C GLY A 68 -3.66 -8.44 -11.34
N LEU A 69 -3.98 -7.73 -10.28
CA LEU A 69 -4.98 -8.12 -9.28
C LEU A 69 -6.13 -7.13 -9.28
N THR A 70 -7.25 -7.55 -8.68
CA THR A 70 -8.32 -6.61 -8.31
C THR A 70 -7.98 -5.98 -6.96
N VAL A 71 -8.62 -4.86 -6.64
CA VAL A 71 -8.44 -4.24 -5.31
C VAL A 71 -8.93 -5.19 -4.22
N ASP A 72 -10.01 -5.95 -4.47
CA ASP A 72 -10.48 -6.94 -3.51
C ASP A 72 -9.42 -8.01 -3.23
N ASP A 73 -8.73 -8.48 -4.28
CA ASP A 73 -7.63 -9.43 -4.12
C ASP A 73 -6.51 -8.84 -3.24
N VAL A 74 -6.16 -7.58 -3.51
CA VAL A 74 -5.12 -6.90 -2.72
C VAL A 74 -5.54 -6.81 -1.26
N LEU A 75 -6.77 -6.39 -0.98
CA LEU A 75 -7.27 -6.29 0.39
C LEU A 75 -7.21 -7.62 1.12
N LYS A 76 -7.55 -8.72 0.43
CA LYS A 76 -7.47 -10.05 1.02
C LYS A 76 -6.04 -10.47 1.31
N LEU A 77 -5.13 -10.24 0.36
CA LEU A 77 -3.72 -10.57 0.53
C LEU A 77 -3.09 -9.79 1.68
N LEU A 78 -3.43 -8.52 1.81
CA LEU A 78 -2.90 -7.66 2.87
C LEU A 78 -3.59 -7.87 4.21
N ASP A 79 -4.66 -8.64 4.23
CA ASP A 79 -5.47 -8.88 5.44
C ASP A 79 -5.98 -7.56 6.05
N LEU A 80 -6.51 -6.72 5.21
CA LEU A 80 -7.06 -5.42 5.62
C LEU A 80 -8.59 -5.39 5.67
#